data_0651950946e21b359588a820d519f05a
#
_entry.id   0651950946e21b359588a820d519f05a
#
_cell.length_a   1.000
_cell.length_b   1.000
_cell.length_c   1.000
_cell.angle_alpha   90.00
_cell.angle_beta   90.00
_cell.angle_gamma   90.00
#
_symmetry.space_group_name_H-M   'P 1'
#
loop_
_entity.id
_entity.type
_entity.pdbx_description
1 polymer ?
#
loop_
_entity_poly.entity_id
_entity_poly.type
_entity_poly.pdbx_seq_one_letter_code
_entity_poly.pdbx_strand_id
1 'polypeptide(L)'
;MTITLIGMPGVGKSCMGKVLAKKLHMKHIDGDKLIERRTGKRLHDIIATEGMDGFQRIEREVLLSINDDNAIVTPGGSAIYYEDAMEHLRSLGKVIYLYAGIPIITERLGDFSKRGVVLKNGSTVKDMFNERIPLLEKYADAKVNCNGKSFMRYQYEAKEIIEKFLSGEK
;
A
#
# COMPACT_ATOMS: atom_id res chain seq x y z
N MET A 1 -15.52 8.71 -3.73
CA MET A 1 -14.58 7.76 -4.38
C MET A 1 -13.34 7.60 -3.49
N THR A 2 -12.94 6.38 -3.25
CA THR A 2 -11.73 6.06 -2.47
C THR A 2 -10.51 5.90 -3.38
N ILE A 3 -9.33 6.27 -2.92
CA ILE A 3 -8.06 6.08 -3.61
C ILE A 3 -7.19 5.12 -2.82
N THR A 4 -6.76 4.03 -3.43
CA THR A 4 -5.86 3.06 -2.81
C THR A 4 -4.43 3.24 -3.34
N LEU A 5 -3.46 3.44 -2.45
CA LEU A 5 -2.05 3.55 -2.81
C LEU A 5 -1.35 2.20 -2.59
N ILE A 6 -0.94 1.56 -3.67
CA ILE A 6 -0.17 0.31 -3.61
C ILE A 6 1.30 0.54 -4.00
N GLY A 7 2.14 -0.43 -3.69
CA GLY A 7 3.57 -0.36 -4.02
C GLY A 7 4.41 -1.18 -3.06
N MET A 8 5.70 -1.26 -3.35
CA MET A 8 6.66 -2.03 -2.56
C MET A 8 6.73 -1.54 -1.11
N PRO A 9 7.07 -2.41 -0.16
CA PRO A 9 7.46 -1.98 1.18
C PRO A 9 8.56 -0.91 1.09
N GLY A 10 8.50 0.10 1.96
CA GLY A 10 9.50 1.19 1.95
C GLY A 10 9.31 2.27 0.89
N VAL A 11 8.38 2.14 -0.08
CA VAL A 11 8.15 3.18 -1.09
C VAL A 11 7.57 4.48 -0.50
N GLY A 12 6.93 4.42 0.67
CA GLY A 12 6.39 5.59 1.36
C GLY A 12 4.87 5.76 1.27
N LYS A 13 4.12 4.67 1.05
CA LYS A 13 2.65 4.69 0.95
C LYS A 13 1.97 5.44 2.10
N SER A 14 2.25 5.06 3.35
CA SER A 14 1.60 5.66 4.53
C SER A 14 1.91 7.14 4.68
N CYS A 15 3.16 7.55 4.41
CA CYS A 15 3.54 8.95 4.42
C CYS A 15 2.80 9.73 3.32
N MET A 16 2.80 9.21 2.11
CA MET A 16 2.11 9.79 0.96
C MET A 16 0.60 9.88 1.21
N GLY A 17 -0.01 8.80 1.67
CA GLY A 17 -1.43 8.74 1.96
C GLY A 17 -1.87 9.77 2.99
N LYS A 18 -1.10 9.91 4.09
CA LYS A 18 -1.37 10.92 5.12
C LYS A 18 -1.32 12.35 4.57
N VAL A 19 -0.31 12.66 3.74
CA VAL A 19 -0.13 14.02 3.17
C VAL A 19 -1.22 14.33 2.14
N LEU A 20 -1.50 13.39 1.24
CA LEU A 20 -2.53 13.55 0.21
C LEU A 20 -3.93 13.67 0.83
N ALA A 21 -4.26 12.83 1.82
CA ALA A 21 -5.53 12.88 2.52
C ALA A 21 -5.77 14.26 3.14
N LYS A 22 -4.75 14.83 3.81
CA LYS A 22 -4.83 16.18 4.35
C LYS A 22 -5.05 17.25 3.27
N LYS A 23 -4.33 17.16 2.14
CA LYS A 23 -4.42 18.16 1.05
C LYS A 23 -5.72 18.09 0.27
N LEU A 24 -6.33 16.91 0.18
CA LEU A 24 -7.56 16.66 -0.57
C LEU A 24 -8.81 16.60 0.32
N HIS A 25 -8.66 16.90 1.62
CA HIS A 25 -9.75 16.80 2.61
C HIS A 25 -10.44 15.44 2.63
N MET A 26 -9.63 14.37 2.50
CA MET A 26 -10.06 12.97 2.53
C MET A 26 -9.62 12.31 3.85
N LYS A 27 -10.26 11.22 4.23
CA LYS A 27 -9.83 10.38 5.35
C LYS A 27 -8.59 9.59 4.97
N HIS A 28 -7.62 9.40 5.88
CA HIS A 28 -6.52 8.48 5.68
C HIS A 28 -6.77 7.17 6.43
N ILE A 29 -6.76 6.06 5.73
CA ILE A 29 -6.89 4.71 6.28
C ILE A 29 -5.57 3.98 6.02
N ASP A 30 -4.78 3.84 7.09
CA ASP A 30 -3.56 3.04 7.07
C ASP A 30 -3.90 1.60 7.48
N GLY A 31 -3.64 0.64 6.59
CA GLY A 31 -4.01 -0.77 6.78
C GLY A 31 -3.39 -1.38 8.02
N ASP A 32 -2.09 -1.13 8.24
CA ASP A 32 -1.37 -1.65 9.40
C ASP A 32 -1.96 -1.13 10.71
N LYS A 33 -2.26 0.17 10.77
CA LYS A 33 -2.90 0.78 11.94
C LYS A 33 -4.34 0.31 12.13
N LEU A 34 -5.04 0.01 11.05
CA LEU A 34 -6.40 -0.52 11.14
C LEU A 34 -6.40 -1.94 11.72
N ILE A 35 -5.44 -2.78 11.33
CA ILE A 35 -5.21 -4.10 11.91
C ILE A 35 -4.91 -3.99 13.41
N GLU A 36 -3.95 -3.14 13.80
CA GLU A 36 -3.59 -2.95 15.22
C GLU A 36 -4.77 -2.47 16.06
N ARG A 37 -5.57 -1.52 15.54
CA ARG A 37 -6.78 -1.04 16.24
C ARG A 37 -7.84 -2.12 16.41
N ARG A 38 -8.05 -2.95 15.38
CA ARG A 38 -9.08 -3.99 15.40
C ARG A 38 -8.72 -5.16 16.30
N THR A 39 -7.44 -5.51 16.34
CA THR A 39 -6.94 -6.66 17.13
C THR A 39 -6.50 -6.28 18.53
N GLY A 40 -6.20 -5.00 18.79
CA GLY A 40 -5.57 -4.55 20.02
C GLY A 40 -4.11 -4.98 20.19
N LYS A 41 -3.51 -5.60 19.16
CA LYS A 41 -2.14 -6.13 19.15
C LYS A 41 -1.28 -5.39 18.14
N ARG A 42 0.04 -5.35 18.36
CA ARG A 42 1.01 -4.92 17.34
C ARG A 42 1.14 -5.99 16.25
N LEU A 43 1.50 -5.57 15.02
CA LEU A 43 1.65 -6.52 13.91
C LEU A 43 2.61 -7.66 14.22
N HIS A 44 3.77 -7.36 14.85
CA HIS A 44 4.74 -8.38 15.22
C HIS A 44 4.21 -9.38 16.26
N ASP A 45 3.34 -8.94 17.18
CA ASP A 45 2.71 -9.81 18.16
C ASP A 45 1.69 -10.75 17.49
N ILE A 46 0.94 -10.23 16.50
CA ILE A 46 0.02 -11.05 15.71
C ILE A 46 0.79 -12.13 14.96
N ILE A 47 1.88 -11.75 14.28
CA ILE A 47 2.73 -12.72 13.56
C ILE A 47 3.33 -13.76 14.52
N ALA A 48 3.77 -13.34 15.71
CA ALA A 48 4.34 -14.25 16.71
C ALA A 48 3.31 -15.23 17.29
N THR A 49 2.05 -14.80 17.45
CA THR A 49 0.99 -15.61 18.09
C THR A 49 0.15 -16.42 17.08
N GLU A 50 -0.18 -15.84 15.93
CA GLU A 50 -1.07 -16.43 14.92
C GLU A 50 -0.30 -17.02 13.72
N GLY A 51 1.02 -16.76 13.66
CA GLY A 51 1.83 -17.09 12.49
C GLY A 51 1.53 -16.18 11.30
N MET A 52 2.21 -16.46 10.19
CA MET A 52 2.07 -15.68 8.97
C MET A 52 0.69 -15.84 8.32
N ASP A 53 0.18 -17.06 8.30
CA ASP A 53 -1.14 -17.36 7.70
C ASP A 53 -2.26 -16.67 8.50
N GLY A 54 -2.15 -16.65 9.84
CA GLY A 54 -3.08 -15.93 10.70
C GLY A 54 -3.07 -14.42 10.44
N PHE A 55 -1.87 -13.83 10.33
CA PHE A 55 -1.71 -12.42 9.99
C PHE A 55 -2.32 -12.10 8.63
N GLN A 56 -2.06 -12.90 7.61
CA GLN A 56 -2.58 -12.70 6.26
C GLN A 56 -4.11 -12.75 6.21
N ARG A 57 -4.71 -13.71 6.95
CA ARG A 57 -6.16 -13.79 7.09
C ARG A 57 -6.74 -12.51 7.70
N ILE A 58 -6.16 -12.03 8.81
CA ILE A 58 -6.59 -10.81 9.49
C ILE A 58 -6.44 -9.59 8.57
N GLU A 59 -5.30 -9.45 7.90
CA GLU A 59 -5.05 -8.36 6.95
C GLU A 59 -6.11 -8.34 5.83
N ARG A 60 -6.38 -9.50 5.22
CA ARG A 60 -7.40 -9.64 4.18
C ARG A 60 -8.80 -9.26 4.69
N GLU A 61 -9.21 -9.76 5.86
CA GLU A 61 -10.51 -9.42 6.47
C GLU A 61 -10.65 -7.92 6.78
N VAL A 62 -9.57 -7.31 7.26
CA VAL A 62 -9.52 -5.88 7.54
C VAL A 62 -9.69 -5.07 6.25
N LEU A 63 -9.01 -5.44 5.17
CA LEU A 63 -9.14 -4.76 3.88
C LEU A 63 -10.55 -4.88 3.30
N LEU A 64 -11.17 -6.06 3.39
CA LEU A 64 -12.55 -6.29 2.96
C LEU A 64 -13.59 -5.51 3.78
N SER A 65 -13.25 -5.09 5.00
CA SER A 65 -14.14 -4.31 5.86
C SER A 65 -14.14 -2.81 5.60
N ILE A 66 -13.26 -2.32 4.71
CA ILE A 66 -13.20 -0.89 4.36
C ILE A 66 -14.36 -0.54 3.43
N ASN A 67 -15.19 0.41 3.83
CA ASN A 67 -16.37 0.84 3.06
C ASN A 67 -16.47 2.38 2.96
N ASP A 68 -15.37 3.07 3.17
CA ASP A 68 -15.33 4.54 3.08
C ASP A 68 -15.38 4.97 1.60
N ASP A 69 -16.14 6.01 1.31
CA ASP A 69 -16.33 6.58 -0.05
C ASP A 69 -15.50 7.84 -0.31
N ASN A 70 -14.82 8.36 0.71
CA ASN A 70 -13.93 9.54 0.62
C ASN A 70 -12.65 9.32 1.45
N ALA A 71 -11.83 8.37 1.02
CA ALA A 71 -10.63 8.01 1.76
C ALA A 71 -9.43 7.77 0.84
N ILE A 72 -8.24 7.95 1.40
CA ILE A 72 -7.00 7.41 0.86
C ILE A 72 -6.59 6.21 1.71
N VAL A 73 -6.60 5.04 1.10
CA VAL A 73 -6.23 3.76 1.72
C VAL A 73 -4.78 3.43 1.39
N THR A 74 -4.01 3.09 2.42
CA THR A 74 -2.63 2.62 2.27
C THR A 74 -2.48 1.24 2.89
N PRO A 75 -2.77 0.17 2.13
CA PRO A 75 -2.66 -1.20 2.64
C PRO A 75 -1.21 -1.62 2.83
N GLY A 76 -0.99 -2.70 3.55
CA GLY A 76 0.29 -3.39 3.62
C GLY A 76 0.79 -3.83 2.24
N GLY A 77 2.09 -4.11 2.13
CA GLY A 77 2.68 -4.52 0.85
C GLY A 77 2.24 -5.92 0.37
N SER A 78 1.61 -6.70 1.24
CA SER A 78 1.05 -8.03 0.97
C SER A 78 -0.37 -8.02 0.42
N ALA A 79 -1.07 -6.89 0.49
CA ALA A 79 -2.45 -6.77 0.04
C ALA A 79 -2.69 -7.26 -1.39
N ILE A 80 -1.71 -7.07 -2.27
CA ILE A 80 -1.76 -7.49 -3.69
C ILE A 80 -1.88 -9.01 -3.89
N TYR A 81 -1.64 -9.81 -2.85
CA TYR A 81 -1.82 -11.27 -2.89
C TYR A 81 -3.26 -11.70 -2.63
N TYR A 82 -4.12 -10.80 -2.13
CA TYR A 82 -5.52 -11.08 -1.82
C TYR A 82 -6.40 -10.52 -2.94
N GLU A 83 -6.69 -11.34 -3.94
CA GLU A 83 -7.40 -10.91 -5.15
C GLU A 83 -8.76 -10.28 -4.82
N ASP A 84 -9.55 -10.91 -3.98
CA ASP A 84 -10.85 -10.41 -3.55
C ASP A 84 -10.77 -9.08 -2.77
N ALA A 85 -9.75 -8.93 -1.90
CA ALA A 85 -9.53 -7.66 -1.20
C ALA A 85 -9.11 -6.54 -2.15
N MET A 86 -8.27 -6.84 -3.14
CA MET A 86 -7.88 -5.86 -4.17
C MET A 86 -9.06 -5.50 -5.09
N GLU A 87 -9.89 -6.46 -5.48
CA GLU A 87 -11.11 -6.19 -6.24
C GLU A 87 -12.12 -5.36 -5.44
N HIS A 88 -12.26 -5.67 -4.15
CA HIS A 88 -13.07 -4.86 -3.25
C HIS A 88 -12.56 -3.41 -3.19
N LEU A 89 -11.27 -3.19 -2.95
CA LEU A 89 -10.69 -1.83 -2.93
C LEU A 89 -10.86 -1.10 -4.27
N ARG A 90 -10.75 -1.81 -5.39
CA ARG A 90 -11.03 -1.25 -6.74
C ARG A 90 -12.50 -0.89 -6.93
N SER A 91 -13.42 -1.65 -6.35
CA SER A 91 -14.85 -1.33 -6.41
C SER A 91 -15.21 -0.03 -5.68
N LEU A 92 -14.42 0.36 -4.67
CA LEU A 92 -14.57 1.61 -3.93
C LEU A 92 -14.03 2.83 -4.69
N GLY A 93 -13.14 2.61 -5.69
CA GLY A 93 -12.57 3.71 -6.46
C GLY A 93 -11.36 3.35 -7.29
N LYS A 94 -10.27 4.10 -7.18
CA LYS A 94 -9.09 3.99 -8.03
C LYS A 94 -7.85 3.54 -7.27
N VAL A 95 -6.97 2.82 -7.96
CA VAL A 95 -5.72 2.30 -7.41
C VAL A 95 -4.54 2.99 -8.09
N ILE A 96 -3.64 3.56 -7.29
CA ILE A 96 -2.42 4.20 -7.76
C ILE A 96 -1.21 3.41 -7.28
N TYR A 97 -0.37 2.99 -8.21
CA TYR A 97 0.88 2.31 -7.94
C TYR A 97 2.02 3.32 -7.77
N LEU A 98 2.58 3.39 -6.56
CA LEU A 98 3.82 4.13 -6.28
C LEU A 98 5.02 3.25 -6.63
N TYR A 99 5.69 3.55 -7.74
CA TYR A 99 6.83 2.78 -8.22
C TYR A 99 8.16 3.40 -7.76
N ALA A 100 9.02 2.58 -7.17
CA ALA A 100 10.42 2.90 -6.94
C ALA A 100 11.27 1.67 -7.30
N GLY A 101 12.43 1.88 -7.92
CA GLY A 101 13.34 0.82 -8.31
C GLY A 101 14.02 0.11 -7.13
N ILE A 102 14.59 -1.07 -7.40
CA ILE A 102 15.26 -1.91 -6.40
C ILE A 102 16.28 -1.13 -5.55
N PRO A 103 17.18 -0.30 -6.12
CA PRO A 103 18.18 0.42 -5.31
C PRO A 103 17.54 1.30 -4.24
N ILE A 104 16.49 2.06 -4.60
CA ILE A 104 15.78 2.95 -3.67
C ILE A 104 15.04 2.15 -2.60
N ILE A 105 14.40 1.05 -2.99
CA ILE A 105 13.69 0.19 -2.04
C ILE A 105 14.68 -0.47 -1.08
N THR A 106 15.81 -0.98 -1.57
CA THR A 106 16.85 -1.59 -0.73
C THR A 106 17.42 -0.59 0.26
N GLU A 107 17.75 0.61 -0.18
CA GLU A 107 18.25 1.69 0.69
C GLU A 107 17.25 2.04 1.79
N ARG A 108 15.98 2.23 1.43
CA ARG A 108 14.92 2.62 2.37
C ARG A 108 14.49 1.52 3.33
N LEU A 109 14.58 0.27 2.92
CA LEU A 109 14.22 -0.86 3.78
C LEU A 109 15.31 -1.15 4.81
N GLY A 110 16.59 -0.98 4.45
CA GLY A 110 17.72 -1.30 5.34
C GLY A 110 17.62 -2.73 5.87
N ASP A 111 17.60 -2.90 7.19
CA ASP A 111 17.39 -4.21 7.82
C ASP A 111 15.91 -4.63 7.74
N PHE A 112 15.61 -5.55 6.85
CA PHE A 112 14.27 -6.07 6.55
C PHE A 112 13.57 -6.69 7.75
N SER A 113 14.33 -7.31 8.67
CA SER A 113 13.79 -8.01 9.82
C SER A 113 13.03 -7.09 10.77
N LYS A 114 13.43 -5.82 10.83
CA LYS A 114 12.83 -4.82 11.74
C LYS A 114 11.52 -4.20 11.23
N ARG A 115 11.15 -4.44 9.97
CA ARG A 115 9.98 -3.78 9.34
C ARG A 115 8.81 -4.70 9.00
N GLY A 116 8.84 -5.95 9.49
CA GLY A 116 7.77 -6.92 9.22
C GLY A 116 7.61 -7.25 7.73
N VAL A 117 8.67 -7.03 6.93
CA VAL A 117 8.65 -7.43 5.52
C VAL A 117 8.87 -8.92 5.44
N VAL A 118 7.84 -9.62 5.02
CA VAL A 118 7.87 -11.06 4.84
C VAL A 118 8.58 -11.39 3.55
N LEU A 119 9.79 -11.88 3.67
CA LEU A 119 10.45 -12.60 2.60
C LEU A 119 10.27 -14.11 2.87
N LYS A 120 9.92 -14.86 1.83
CA LYS A 120 9.99 -16.32 1.91
C LYS A 120 11.42 -16.71 2.25
N ASN A 121 11.63 -17.74 3.06
CA ASN A 121 12.96 -18.19 3.48
C ASN A 121 13.89 -18.32 2.25
N GLY A 122 15.03 -17.62 2.28
CA GLY A 122 16.02 -17.59 1.21
C GLY A 122 15.75 -16.64 0.05
N SER A 123 14.63 -15.89 0.04
CA SER A 123 14.32 -14.92 -1.01
C SER A 123 15.07 -13.61 -0.83
N THR A 124 15.48 -13.01 -1.93
CA THR A 124 16.12 -11.68 -1.98
C THR A 124 15.09 -10.57 -2.21
N VAL A 125 15.50 -9.32 -2.01
CA VAL A 125 14.68 -8.14 -2.41
C VAL A 125 14.32 -8.20 -3.88
N LYS A 126 15.24 -8.66 -4.72
CA LYS A 126 15.05 -8.80 -6.17
C LYS A 126 13.95 -9.83 -6.47
N ASP A 127 13.93 -10.94 -5.76
CA ASP A 127 12.90 -11.98 -5.94
C ASP A 127 11.52 -11.44 -5.54
N MET A 128 11.41 -10.77 -4.39
CA MET A 128 10.19 -10.10 -3.97
C MET A 128 9.73 -9.04 -4.99
N PHE A 129 10.66 -8.31 -5.57
CA PHE A 129 10.39 -7.29 -6.57
C PHE A 129 9.81 -7.91 -7.84
N ASN A 130 10.46 -8.95 -8.37
CA ASN A 130 10.04 -9.67 -9.57
C ASN A 130 8.66 -10.34 -9.39
N GLU A 131 8.38 -10.88 -8.20
CA GLU A 131 7.09 -11.50 -7.87
C GLU A 131 5.96 -10.46 -7.80
N ARG A 132 6.22 -9.29 -7.19
CA ARG A 132 5.18 -8.30 -6.89
C ARG A 132 4.88 -7.32 -8.02
N ILE A 133 5.85 -7.01 -8.89
CA ILE A 133 5.64 -6.05 -9.99
C ILE A 133 4.44 -6.42 -10.86
N PRO A 134 4.32 -7.65 -11.37
CA PRO A 134 3.16 -8.00 -12.22
C PRO A 134 1.82 -7.81 -11.51
N LEU A 135 1.76 -8.11 -10.21
CA LEU A 135 0.54 -7.93 -9.42
C LEU A 135 0.23 -6.44 -9.17
N LEU A 136 1.27 -5.64 -8.86
CA LEU A 136 1.11 -4.20 -8.69
C LEU A 136 0.62 -3.53 -9.98
N GLU A 137 1.12 -3.96 -11.12
CA GLU A 137 0.69 -3.45 -12.43
C GLU A 137 -0.70 -3.95 -12.81
N LYS A 138 -1.07 -5.20 -12.46
CA LYS A 138 -2.41 -5.75 -12.69
C LYS A 138 -3.52 -4.90 -12.05
N TYR A 139 -3.29 -4.41 -10.83
CA TYR A 139 -4.33 -3.70 -10.08
C TYR A 139 -4.34 -2.18 -10.27
N ALA A 140 -3.27 -1.60 -10.82
CA ALA A 140 -3.10 -0.16 -10.90
C ALA A 140 -3.94 0.48 -12.03
N ASP A 141 -4.69 1.52 -11.70
CA ASP A 141 -5.33 2.41 -12.68
C ASP A 141 -4.36 3.51 -13.15
N ALA A 142 -3.38 3.86 -12.31
CA ALA A 142 -2.32 4.81 -12.63
C ALA A 142 -1.02 4.48 -11.88
N LYS A 143 0.12 4.98 -12.41
CA LYS A 143 1.46 4.74 -11.86
C LYS A 143 2.18 6.06 -11.64
N VAL A 144 2.72 6.25 -10.45
CA VAL A 144 3.57 7.39 -10.10
C VAL A 144 5.01 6.92 -9.96
N ASN A 145 5.90 7.46 -10.75
CA ASN A 145 7.32 7.12 -10.70
C ASN A 145 8.04 7.98 -9.65
N CYS A 146 8.49 7.33 -8.57
CA CYS A 146 9.17 7.96 -7.44
C CYS A 146 10.72 7.98 -7.61
N ASN A 147 11.27 7.43 -8.70
CA ASN A 147 12.70 7.41 -8.93
C ASN A 147 13.23 8.80 -9.31
N GLY A 148 14.40 9.16 -8.76
CA GLY A 148 15.10 10.39 -9.12
C GLY A 148 14.35 11.70 -8.83
N LYS A 149 13.26 11.64 -8.06
CA LYS A 149 12.42 12.79 -7.74
C LYS A 149 12.39 13.05 -6.23
N SER A 150 12.28 14.31 -5.84
CA SER A 150 11.97 14.67 -4.46
C SER A 150 10.57 14.19 -4.07
N PHE A 151 10.36 13.98 -2.76
CA PHE A 151 9.04 13.61 -2.22
C PHE A 151 7.95 14.58 -2.66
N MET A 152 8.24 15.88 -2.64
CA MET A 152 7.28 16.92 -3.06
C MET A 152 6.86 16.77 -4.52
N ARG A 153 7.79 16.40 -5.41
CA ARG A 153 7.49 16.30 -6.85
C ARG A 153 6.56 15.13 -7.16
N TYR A 154 6.89 13.92 -6.69
CA TYR A 154 6.00 12.79 -6.96
C TYR A 154 4.70 12.82 -6.13
N GLN A 155 4.69 13.53 -5.00
CA GLN A 155 3.47 13.85 -4.28
C GLN A 155 2.55 14.78 -5.08
N TYR A 156 3.11 15.79 -5.75
CA TYR A 156 2.34 16.68 -6.63
C TYR A 156 1.74 15.90 -7.80
N GLU A 157 2.53 15.05 -8.47
CA GLU A 157 2.05 14.17 -9.55
C GLU A 157 0.91 13.25 -9.07
N ALA A 158 1.05 12.64 -7.90
CA ALA A 158 -0.01 11.80 -7.32
C ALA A 158 -1.28 12.61 -7.06
N LYS A 159 -1.15 13.83 -6.56
CA LYS A 159 -2.29 14.72 -6.30
C LYS A 159 -3.03 15.07 -7.60
N GLU A 160 -2.31 15.47 -8.65
CA GLU A 160 -2.92 15.78 -9.96
C GLU A 160 -3.68 14.58 -10.54
N ILE A 161 -3.11 13.36 -10.44
CA ILE A 161 -3.78 12.14 -10.88
C ILE A 161 -5.09 11.91 -10.09
N ILE A 162 -5.05 12.10 -8.77
CA ILE A 162 -6.23 11.95 -7.93
C ILE A 162 -7.30 12.98 -8.29
N GLU A 163 -6.92 14.23 -8.46
CA GLU A 163 -7.86 15.30 -8.84
C GLU A 163 -8.55 15.01 -10.19
N LYS A 164 -7.83 14.49 -11.18
CA LYS A 164 -8.42 14.02 -12.44
C LYS A 164 -9.42 12.88 -12.22
N PHE A 165 -9.09 11.89 -11.39
CA PHE A 165 -10.03 10.82 -11.06
C PHE A 165 -11.28 11.34 -10.35
N LEU A 166 -11.14 12.32 -9.46
CA LEU A 166 -12.26 12.91 -8.72
C LEU A 166 -13.15 13.79 -9.62
N SER A 167 -12.58 14.48 -10.62
CA SER A 167 -13.32 15.31 -11.58
C SER A 167 -13.96 14.49 -12.71
N GLY A 168 -13.60 13.21 -12.86
CA GLY A 168 -14.05 12.37 -13.98
C GLY A 168 -13.39 12.70 -15.32
N GLU A 169 -12.32 13.49 -15.32
CA GLU A 169 -11.50 13.76 -16.51
C GLU A 169 -10.73 12.49 -16.91
N LYS A 170 -10.73 12.20 -18.21
CA LYS A 170 -10.01 11.05 -18.81
C LYS A 170 -8.57 11.40 -19.10
#